data_b9fe5b4fb9bd50e6f411e7ea67b9504d
#
_entry.id   b9fe5b4fb9bd50e6f411e7ea67b9504d
#
_cell.length_a   1.000
_cell.length_b   1.000
_cell.length_c   1.000
_cell.angle_alpha   90.00
_cell.angle_beta   90.00
_cell.angle_gamma   90.00
#
_symmetry.space_group_name_H-M   'P 1'
#
loop_
_entity.id
_entity.type
_entity.pdbx_description
1 polymer ?
#
loop_
_entity_poly.entity_id
_entity_poly.type
_entity_poly.pdbx_seq_one_letter_code
_entity_poly.pdbx_strand_id
1 'polypeptide(L)'
;VYGKSVKALKAELKRCDTLGVPYLVTHLGSHLGAGAEEGRRRLIRALADAEAGCMVLLENTAGQKNSLGTTFEDLAAIMDGISHPDRIGFCFDTCHAVGSGYDLRRRGTRILDELEEVIGLERLKAVHLNDSKGGLGSHLDRHEHIGMGAIGEDGFRTLLHDGRLRAIPMIMETPLDARRDDRGNLSKALELAGDGPSA
;
A
#
# COMPACT_ATOMS: atom_id res chain seq x y z
N VAL A 1 17.57 -8.10 -14.94
CA VAL A 1 16.62 -7.34 -14.12
C VAL A 1 16.58 -7.92 -12.71
N TYR A 2 16.18 -9.19 -12.49
CA TYR A 2 15.99 -9.80 -11.18
C TYR A 2 17.16 -9.59 -10.20
N GLY A 3 18.40 -9.96 -10.58
CA GLY A 3 19.57 -9.80 -9.70
C GLY A 3 19.87 -8.35 -9.30
N LYS A 4 19.53 -7.37 -10.16
CA LYS A 4 19.67 -5.94 -9.82
C LYS A 4 18.61 -5.54 -8.78
N SER A 5 17.37 -6.01 -8.91
CA SER A 5 16.29 -5.73 -7.97
C SER A 5 16.58 -6.33 -6.59
N VAL A 6 17.04 -7.58 -6.52
CA VAL A 6 17.45 -8.21 -5.25
C VAL A 6 18.59 -7.46 -4.59
N LYS A 7 19.60 -7.02 -5.38
CA LYS A 7 20.71 -6.22 -4.85
C LYS A 7 20.24 -4.86 -4.32
N ALA A 8 19.32 -4.21 -5.00
CA ALA A 8 18.72 -2.94 -4.54
C ALA A 8 17.96 -3.15 -3.23
N LEU A 9 17.07 -4.16 -3.15
CA LEU A 9 16.34 -4.48 -1.94
C LEU A 9 17.28 -4.69 -0.75
N LYS A 10 18.33 -5.50 -0.90
CA LYS A 10 19.32 -5.74 0.15
C LYS A 10 20.07 -4.45 0.58
N ALA A 11 20.33 -3.54 -0.35
CA ALA A 11 20.96 -2.26 -0.04
C ALA A 11 20.02 -1.34 0.76
N GLU A 12 18.72 -1.28 0.39
CA GLU A 12 17.74 -0.50 1.14
C GLU A 12 17.49 -1.06 2.54
N LEU A 13 17.40 -2.37 2.68
CA LEU A 13 17.28 -3.02 3.99
C LEU A 13 18.45 -2.66 4.91
N LYS A 14 19.68 -2.70 4.38
CA LYS A 14 20.85 -2.27 5.14
C LYS A 14 20.80 -0.79 5.54
N ARG A 15 20.23 0.08 4.70
CA ARG A 15 20.02 1.49 5.06
C ARG A 15 18.99 1.62 6.18
N CYS A 16 17.88 0.88 6.12
CA CYS A 16 16.90 0.85 7.20
C CYS A 16 17.52 0.45 8.53
N ASP A 17 18.33 -0.61 8.54
CA ASP A 17 19.06 -1.04 9.74
C ASP A 17 20.00 0.05 10.27
N THR A 18 20.73 0.73 9.39
CA THR A 18 21.64 1.81 9.77
C THR A 18 20.92 3.01 10.38
N LEU A 19 19.73 3.32 9.87
CA LEU A 19 18.90 4.44 10.28
C LEU A 19 17.96 4.10 11.45
N GLY A 20 17.84 2.83 11.83
CA GLY A 20 16.89 2.36 12.83
C GLY A 20 15.44 2.49 12.37
N VAL A 21 15.19 2.43 11.05
CA VAL A 21 13.84 2.52 10.48
C VAL A 21 13.14 1.15 10.61
N PRO A 22 11.93 1.08 11.20
CA PRO A 22 11.29 -0.20 11.49
C PRO A 22 10.72 -0.91 10.26
N TYR A 23 10.37 -0.18 9.21
CA TYR A 23 9.67 -0.69 8.04
C TYR A 23 10.33 -0.25 6.73
N LEU A 24 10.33 -1.16 5.75
CA LEU A 24 10.63 -0.85 4.35
C LEU A 24 9.42 -1.25 3.50
N VAL A 25 8.72 -0.28 2.91
CA VAL A 25 7.64 -0.55 1.96
C VAL A 25 8.24 -0.87 0.59
N THR A 26 7.69 -1.87 -0.09
CA THR A 26 8.11 -2.23 -1.44
C THR A 26 6.94 -2.66 -2.33
N HIS A 27 6.94 -2.17 -3.56
CA HIS A 27 6.14 -2.74 -4.63
C HIS A 27 6.63 -4.15 -4.95
N LEU A 28 5.73 -5.02 -5.37
CA LEU A 28 6.00 -6.45 -5.60
C LEU A 28 6.65 -6.73 -6.97
N GLY A 29 6.80 -5.70 -7.78
CA GLY A 29 7.41 -5.81 -9.11
C GLY A 29 6.49 -6.44 -10.15
N SER A 30 7.09 -7.01 -11.19
CA SER A 30 6.38 -7.52 -12.36
C SER A 30 6.94 -8.87 -12.81
N HIS A 31 6.05 -9.77 -13.24
CA HIS A 31 6.45 -11.06 -13.79
C HIS A 31 7.02 -10.97 -15.23
N LEU A 32 7.00 -9.80 -15.86
CA LEU A 32 7.59 -9.54 -17.18
C LEU A 32 7.16 -10.53 -18.30
N GLY A 33 5.93 -11.04 -18.22
CA GLY A 33 5.40 -12.02 -19.18
C GLY A 33 5.69 -13.49 -18.83
N ALA A 34 6.43 -13.79 -17.76
CA ALA A 34 6.70 -15.16 -17.35
C ALA A 34 5.52 -15.87 -16.64
N GLY A 35 4.44 -15.13 -16.41
CA GLY A 35 3.27 -15.59 -15.65
C GLY A 35 3.33 -15.24 -14.16
N ALA A 36 2.18 -15.02 -13.56
CA ALA A 36 2.05 -14.57 -12.17
C ALA A 36 2.69 -15.56 -11.18
N GLU A 37 2.50 -16.86 -11.39
CA GLU A 37 3.07 -17.92 -10.54
C GLU A 37 4.61 -17.88 -10.50
N GLU A 38 5.25 -17.75 -11.66
CA GLU A 38 6.70 -17.62 -11.73
C GLU A 38 7.19 -16.30 -11.10
N GLY A 39 6.43 -15.21 -11.31
CA GLY A 39 6.70 -13.93 -10.66
C GLY A 39 6.65 -14.03 -9.15
N ARG A 40 5.59 -14.63 -8.60
CA ARG A 40 5.39 -14.89 -7.17
C ARG A 40 6.54 -15.71 -6.58
N ARG A 41 6.89 -16.81 -7.21
CA ARG A 41 8.01 -17.66 -6.78
C ARG A 41 9.34 -16.92 -6.72
N ARG A 42 9.62 -16.05 -7.70
CA ARG A 42 10.83 -15.21 -7.71
C ARG A 42 10.83 -14.18 -6.58
N LEU A 43 9.69 -13.56 -6.33
CA LEU A 43 9.54 -12.58 -5.26
C LEU A 43 9.74 -13.24 -3.89
N ILE A 44 9.05 -14.36 -3.61
CA ILE A 44 9.20 -15.11 -2.35
C ILE A 44 10.67 -15.48 -2.11
N ARG A 45 11.37 -15.98 -3.14
CA ARG A 45 12.81 -16.28 -3.03
C ARG A 45 13.63 -15.03 -2.71
N ALA A 46 13.35 -13.90 -3.38
CA ALA A 46 14.07 -12.64 -3.14
C ALA A 46 13.89 -12.15 -1.70
N LEU A 47 12.69 -12.26 -1.15
CA LEU A 47 12.36 -11.87 0.22
C LEU A 47 12.96 -12.84 1.26
N ALA A 48 12.96 -14.14 0.98
CA ALA A 48 13.59 -15.14 1.84
C ALA A 48 15.11 -14.95 1.95
N ASP A 49 15.75 -14.52 0.85
CA ASP A 49 17.20 -14.23 0.81
C ASP A 49 17.56 -12.86 1.40
N ALA A 50 16.58 -12.04 1.75
CA ALA A 50 16.79 -10.68 2.26
C ALA A 50 16.84 -10.68 3.79
N GLU A 51 18.04 -10.74 4.34
CA GLU A 51 18.26 -10.58 5.78
C GLU A 51 18.32 -9.10 6.17
N ALA A 52 17.48 -8.69 7.14
CA ALA A 52 17.48 -7.35 7.70
C ALA A 52 16.86 -7.31 9.10
N GLY A 53 17.15 -6.27 9.88
CA GLY A 53 16.50 -6.01 11.16
C GLY A 53 15.13 -5.34 11.05
N CYS A 54 14.82 -4.67 9.91
CA CYS A 54 13.52 -4.06 9.67
C CYS A 54 12.53 -5.03 9.02
N MET A 55 11.23 -4.77 9.22
CA MET A 55 10.15 -5.52 8.56
C MET A 55 9.95 -4.99 7.13
N VAL A 56 9.77 -5.90 6.16
CA VAL A 56 9.37 -5.54 4.80
C VAL A 56 7.86 -5.49 4.70
N LEU A 57 7.31 -4.36 4.26
CA LEU A 57 5.89 -4.22 4.00
C LEU A 57 5.62 -4.40 2.51
N LEU A 58 4.84 -5.41 2.19
CA LEU A 58 4.35 -5.64 0.84
C LEU A 58 3.20 -4.69 0.56
N GLU A 59 3.26 -3.95 -0.53
CA GLU A 59 2.25 -2.99 -0.90
C GLU A 59 1.34 -3.56 -1.99
N ASN A 60 0.00 -3.39 -1.85
CA ASN A 60 -0.91 -3.69 -2.95
C ASN A 60 -0.60 -2.83 -4.17
N THR A 61 -0.89 -3.31 -5.36
CA THR A 61 -0.61 -2.59 -6.62
C THR A 61 -1.88 -2.28 -7.38
N ALA A 62 -1.85 -1.25 -8.20
CA ALA A 62 -2.99 -0.83 -9.02
C ALA A 62 -3.39 -1.83 -10.12
N GLY A 63 -2.70 -2.95 -10.25
CA GLY A 63 -2.98 -3.95 -11.28
C GLY A 63 -2.46 -3.56 -12.66
N GLN A 64 -1.38 -2.78 -12.73
CA GLN A 64 -0.71 -2.48 -13.99
C GLN A 64 -0.24 -3.78 -14.66
N LYS A 65 -0.08 -3.74 -15.99
CA LYS A 65 0.32 -4.91 -16.79
C LYS A 65 1.45 -5.70 -16.15
N ASN A 66 1.20 -6.97 -15.88
CA ASN A 66 2.15 -7.93 -15.32
C ASN A 66 2.60 -7.62 -13.87
N SER A 67 1.98 -6.68 -13.14
CA SER A 67 2.26 -6.47 -11.72
C SER A 67 1.78 -7.64 -10.86
N LEU A 68 2.39 -7.80 -9.69
CA LEU A 68 1.99 -8.76 -8.66
C LEU A 68 1.31 -8.02 -7.52
N GLY A 69 0.50 -8.73 -6.71
CA GLY A 69 -0.16 -8.16 -5.54
C GLY A 69 -1.32 -7.22 -5.87
N THR A 70 -2.10 -7.57 -6.89
CA THR A 70 -3.26 -6.78 -7.32
C THR A 70 -4.48 -7.03 -6.44
N THR A 71 -4.64 -8.24 -5.93
CA THR A 71 -5.74 -8.61 -5.02
C THR A 71 -5.22 -9.01 -3.64
N PHE A 72 -6.09 -8.98 -2.64
CA PHE A 72 -5.72 -9.40 -1.28
C PHE A 72 -5.32 -10.89 -1.25
N GLU A 73 -5.97 -11.74 -2.05
CA GLU A 73 -5.60 -13.16 -2.15
C GLU A 73 -4.21 -13.37 -2.76
N ASP A 74 -3.85 -12.57 -3.77
CA ASP A 74 -2.49 -12.64 -4.35
C ASP A 74 -1.44 -12.22 -3.33
N LEU A 75 -1.71 -11.17 -2.56
CA LEU A 75 -0.85 -10.72 -1.46
C LEU A 75 -0.75 -11.77 -0.35
N ALA A 76 -1.86 -12.32 0.12
CA ALA A 76 -1.89 -13.36 1.13
C ALA A 76 -1.07 -14.58 0.68
N ALA A 77 -1.27 -15.05 -0.56
CA ALA A 77 -0.52 -16.17 -1.12
C ALA A 77 0.99 -15.91 -1.22
N ILE A 78 1.40 -14.64 -1.45
CA ILE A 78 2.82 -14.26 -1.42
C ILE A 78 3.34 -14.29 0.02
N MET A 79 2.63 -13.69 0.96
CA MET A 79 3.02 -13.61 2.37
C MET A 79 3.13 -15.00 3.01
N ASP A 80 2.18 -15.88 2.73
CA ASP A 80 2.14 -17.24 3.26
C ASP A 80 3.23 -18.13 2.65
N GLY A 81 3.74 -17.79 1.48
CA GLY A 81 4.87 -18.47 0.85
C GLY A 81 6.24 -18.14 1.46
N ILE A 82 6.32 -17.15 2.36
CA ILE A 82 7.58 -16.69 2.95
C ILE A 82 7.84 -17.44 4.28
N SER A 83 9.05 -17.98 4.43
CA SER A 83 9.43 -18.81 5.59
C SER A 83 9.53 -18.02 6.91
N HIS A 84 9.61 -16.69 6.87
CA HIS A 84 9.71 -15.80 8.04
C HIS A 84 8.58 -14.79 8.07
N PRO A 85 7.35 -15.20 8.36
CA PRO A 85 6.16 -14.35 8.30
C PRO A 85 6.20 -13.17 9.28
N ASP A 86 6.92 -13.30 10.40
CA ASP A 86 7.16 -12.26 11.40
C ASP A 86 7.95 -11.05 10.87
N ARG A 87 8.63 -11.19 9.72
CA ARG A 87 9.42 -10.16 9.07
C ARG A 87 8.71 -9.49 7.91
N ILE A 88 7.50 -9.92 7.59
CA ILE A 88 6.72 -9.43 6.47
C ILE A 88 5.41 -8.86 7.00
N GLY A 89 5.12 -7.64 6.63
CA GLY A 89 3.85 -6.96 6.88
C GLY A 89 3.20 -6.51 5.58
N PHE A 90 2.12 -5.76 5.74
CA PHE A 90 1.34 -5.21 4.63
C PHE A 90 1.27 -3.68 4.74
N CYS A 91 1.40 -3.01 3.60
CA CYS A 91 1.10 -1.60 3.42
C CYS A 91 -0.11 -1.49 2.48
N PHE A 92 -1.16 -0.83 2.94
CA PHE A 92 -2.37 -0.62 2.15
C PHE A 92 -2.34 0.73 1.47
N ASP A 93 -2.14 0.76 0.14
CA ASP A 93 -2.28 1.98 -0.65
C ASP A 93 -3.72 2.12 -1.18
N THR A 94 -4.37 3.23 -0.84
CA THR A 94 -5.76 3.51 -1.17
C THR A 94 -5.96 3.87 -2.65
N CYS A 95 -4.99 4.53 -3.30
CA CYS A 95 -5.02 4.80 -4.73
C CYS A 95 -4.90 3.49 -5.53
N HIS A 96 -3.95 2.64 -5.15
CA HIS A 96 -3.75 1.34 -5.79
C HIS A 96 -4.98 0.43 -5.64
N ALA A 97 -5.62 0.45 -4.48
CA ALA A 97 -6.85 -0.30 -4.25
C ALA A 97 -7.95 0.11 -5.23
N VAL A 98 -8.17 1.42 -5.44
CA VAL A 98 -9.13 1.90 -6.44
C VAL A 98 -8.68 1.53 -7.85
N GLY A 99 -7.41 1.67 -8.16
CA GLY A 99 -6.85 1.28 -9.45
C GLY A 99 -7.07 -0.20 -9.79
N SER A 100 -6.98 -1.08 -8.80
CA SER A 100 -7.21 -2.52 -8.94
C SER A 100 -8.69 -2.95 -8.88
N GLY A 101 -9.62 -2.04 -8.53
CA GLY A 101 -11.05 -2.31 -8.57
C GLY A 101 -11.76 -2.34 -7.22
N TYR A 102 -11.08 -2.02 -6.11
CA TYR A 102 -11.70 -1.89 -4.79
C TYR A 102 -12.41 -0.53 -4.66
N ASP A 103 -13.74 -0.51 -4.62
CA ASP A 103 -14.56 0.73 -4.55
C ASP A 103 -14.55 1.31 -3.12
N LEU A 104 -13.46 1.98 -2.77
CA LEU A 104 -13.30 2.61 -1.45
C LEU A 104 -14.31 3.73 -1.21
N ARG A 105 -14.79 4.38 -2.25
CA ARG A 105 -15.78 5.46 -2.13
C ARG A 105 -17.12 4.97 -1.58
N ARG A 106 -17.56 3.77 -2.00
CA ARG A 106 -18.90 3.25 -1.66
C ARG A 106 -18.88 2.10 -0.68
N ARG A 107 -17.75 1.40 -0.59
CA ARG A 107 -17.64 0.13 0.13
C ARG A 107 -16.44 0.07 1.07
N GLY A 108 -15.87 1.21 1.49
CA GLY A 108 -14.66 1.28 2.28
C GLY A 108 -14.62 0.32 3.48
N THR A 109 -15.66 0.31 4.33
CA THR A 109 -15.76 -0.60 5.47
C THR A 109 -15.72 -2.08 5.05
N ARG A 110 -16.47 -2.46 3.99
CA ARG A 110 -16.48 -3.86 3.50
C ARG A 110 -15.13 -4.30 2.93
N ILE A 111 -14.39 -3.37 2.32
CA ILE A 111 -13.05 -3.65 1.81
C ILE A 111 -12.08 -3.88 2.98
N LEU A 112 -12.24 -3.16 4.08
CA LEU A 112 -11.49 -3.44 5.30
C LEU A 112 -11.89 -4.77 5.95
N ASP A 113 -13.18 -5.17 5.87
CA ASP A 113 -13.62 -6.50 6.32
C ASP A 113 -12.96 -7.61 5.47
N GLU A 114 -12.91 -7.44 4.16
CA GLU A 114 -12.25 -8.36 3.22
C GLU A 114 -10.73 -8.43 3.48
N LEU A 115 -10.08 -7.29 3.72
CA LEU A 115 -8.67 -7.23 4.09
C LEU A 115 -8.41 -8.00 5.39
N GLU A 116 -9.26 -7.82 6.40
CA GLU A 116 -9.15 -8.55 7.67
C GLU A 116 -9.32 -10.05 7.49
N GLU A 117 -10.30 -10.47 6.68
CA GLU A 117 -10.58 -11.89 6.40
C GLU A 117 -9.45 -12.57 5.62
N VAL A 118 -8.89 -11.89 4.62
CA VAL A 118 -7.95 -12.50 3.67
C VAL A 118 -6.48 -12.35 4.12
N ILE A 119 -6.09 -11.19 4.63
CA ILE A 119 -4.70 -10.90 5.01
C ILE A 119 -4.51 -10.94 6.53
N GLY A 120 -5.46 -10.41 7.28
CA GLY A 120 -5.37 -10.16 8.71
C GLY A 120 -4.89 -8.73 9.02
N LEU A 121 -5.65 -8.01 9.85
CA LEU A 121 -5.32 -6.62 10.22
C LEU A 121 -4.03 -6.53 11.06
N GLU A 122 -3.65 -7.59 11.75
CA GLU A 122 -2.40 -7.65 12.49
C GLU A 122 -1.16 -7.54 11.59
N ARG A 123 -1.32 -7.88 10.30
CA ARG A 123 -0.25 -7.73 9.28
C ARG A 123 -0.20 -6.34 8.67
N LEU A 124 -1.28 -5.54 8.79
CA LEU A 124 -1.31 -4.14 8.32
C LEU A 124 -0.47 -3.26 9.23
N LYS A 125 0.60 -2.68 8.70
CA LYS A 125 1.57 -1.88 9.46
C LYS A 125 1.64 -0.43 9.02
N ALA A 126 1.18 -0.13 7.80
CA ALA A 126 1.11 1.22 7.28
C ALA A 126 -0.02 1.34 6.25
N VAL A 127 -0.51 2.55 6.07
CA VAL A 127 -1.43 2.93 4.99
C VAL A 127 -0.76 4.04 4.18
N HIS A 128 -0.69 3.87 2.86
CA HIS A 128 -0.46 4.98 1.95
C HIS A 128 -1.81 5.63 1.66
N LEU A 129 -2.02 6.81 2.22
CA LEU A 129 -3.29 7.54 2.15
C LEU A 129 -3.26 8.47 0.94
N ASN A 130 -3.60 7.95 -0.22
CA ASN A 130 -3.53 8.64 -1.50
C ASN A 130 -4.88 8.61 -2.21
N ASP A 131 -5.36 9.74 -2.74
CA ASP A 131 -6.48 9.71 -3.68
C ASP A 131 -6.00 9.30 -5.08
N SER A 132 -6.91 8.91 -5.95
CA SER A 132 -6.58 8.37 -7.27
C SER A 132 -7.06 9.30 -8.38
N LYS A 133 -6.15 9.66 -9.32
CA LYS A 133 -6.53 10.30 -10.59
C LYS A 133 -7.27 9.33 -11.50
N GLY A 134 -6.96 8.03 -11.40
CA GLY A 134 -7.64 6.99 -12.16
C GLY A 134 -8.98 6.63 -11.53
N GLY A 135 -9.96 6.29 -12.37
CA GLY A 135 -11.23 5.73 -11.90
C GLY A 135 -11.08 4.30 -11.38
N LEU A 136 -12.16 3.77 -10.84
CA LEU A 136 -12.25 2.39 -10.36
C LEU A 136 -11.85 1.38 -11.46
N GLY A 137 -10.89 0.50 -11.15
CA GLY A 137 -10.41 -0.51 -12.08
C GLY A 137 -9.61 0.05 -13.26
N SER A 138 -9.08 1.26 -13.15
CA SER A 138 -8.30 1.92 -14.21
C SER A 138 -6.93 1.31 -14.45
N HIS A 139 -6.40 0.55 -13.50
CA HIS A 139 -5.04 0.05 -13.48
C HIS A 139 -3.97 1.15 -13.59
N LEU A 140 -4.29 2.35 -13.08
CA LEU A 140 -3.40 3.50 -13.07
C LEU A 140 -2.90 3.77 -11.67
N ASP A 141 -1.59 3.79 -11.52
CA ASP A 141 -0.87 4.28 -10.36
C ASP A 141 -0.56 5.77 -10.60
N ARG A 142 -1.50 6.62 -10.19
CA ARG A 142 -1.38 8.08 -10.28
C ARG A 142 -2.13 8.72 -9.13
N HIS A 143 -1.38 9.22 -8.18
CA HIS A 143 -1.91 9.85 -6.97
C HIS A 143 -2.55 11.20 -7.27
N GLU A 144 -3.59 11.53 -6.52
CA GLU A 144 -4.26 12.82 -6.51
C GLU A 144 -4.31 13.38 -5.08
N HIS A 145 -4.59 14.66 -4.95
CA HIS A 145 -4.81 15.31 -3.65
C HIS A 145 -5.99 14.68 -2.91
N ILE A 146 -5.89 14.58 -1.59
CA ILE A 146 -6.92 13.99 -0.73
C ILE A 146 -8.28 14.65 -0.98
N GLY A 147 -9.26 13.84 -1.36
CA GLY A 147 -10.63 14.26 -1.66
C GLY A 147 -10.86 14.82 -3.07
N MET A 148 -9.83 14.93 -3.91
CA MET A 148 -9.96 15.47 -5.27
C MET A 148 -9.99 14.40 -6.38
N GLY A 149 -9.86 13.12 -6.01
CA GLY A 149 -9.83 12.00 -6.94
C GLY A 149 -11.06 11.09 -6.88
N ALA A 150 -10.86 9.86 -7.31
CA ALA A 150 -11.93 8.87 -7.43
C ALA A 150 -12.46 8.37 -6.07
N ILE A 151 -11.62 8.38 -5.01
CA ILE A 151 -12.04 8.05 -3.65
C ILE A 151 -12.95 9.17 -3.12
N GLY A 152 -12.50 10.42 -3.26
CA GLY A 152 -13.23 11.59 -2.82
C GLY A 152 -13.34 11.70 -1.30
N GLU A 153 -13.88 12.82 -0.83
CA GLU A 153 -13.98 13.09 0.62
C GLU A 153 -14.79 12.05 1.39
N ASP A 154 -15.90 11.56 0.80
CA ASP A 154 -16.77 10.60 1.48
C ASP A 154 -16.06 9.25 1.72
N GLY A 155 -15.26 8.79 0.75
CA GLY A 155 -14.48 7.56 0.88
C GLY A 155 -13.41 7.70 1.97
N PHE A 156 -12.68 8.80 1.99
CA PHE A 156 -11.70 9.07 3.05
C PHE A 156 -12.35 9.24 4.42
N ARG A 157 -13.49 9.92 4.51
CA ARG A 157 -14.23 10.05 5.77
C ARG A 157 -14.59 8.67 6.33
N THR A 158 -15.08 7.78 5.49
CA THR A 158 -15.39 6.39 5.87
C THR A 158 -14.15 5.65 6.39
N LEU A 159 -13.03 5.73 5.68
CA LEU A 159 -11.79 5.06 6.09
C LEU A 159 -11.20 5.63 7.38
N LEU A 160 -11.11 6.95 7.49
CA LEU A 160 -10.50 7.63 8.63
C LEU A 160 -11.30 7.52 9.93
N HIS A 161 -12.62 7.29 9.83
CA HIS A 161 -13.47 7.01 11.00
C HIS A 161 -13.52 5.53 11.37
N ASP A 162 -12.94 4.62 10.57
CA ASP A 162 -12.88 3.22 10.95
C ASP A 162 -11.85 2.99 12.05
N GLY A 163 -12.31 2.52 13.19
CA GLY A 163 -11.48 2.33 14.39
C GLY A 163 -10.30 1.40 14.21
N ARG A 164 -10.36 0.49 13.22
CA ARG A 164 -9.30 -0.46 12.88
C ARG A 164 -8.05 0.23 12.35
N LEU A 165 -8.20 1.36 11.67
CA LEU A 165 -7.09 2.11 11.08
C LEU A 165 -6.50 3.17 12.03
N ARG A 166 -7.14 3.46 13.17
CA ARG A 166 -6.78 4.57 14.06
C ARG A 166 -5.34 4.53 14.59
N ALA A 167 -4.82 3.35 14.84
CA ALA A 167 -3.47 3.16 15.36
C ALA A 167 -2.42 2.87 14.26
N ILE A 168 -2.83 2.81 13.00
CA ILE A 168 -1.95 2.50 11.89
C ILE A 168 -1.34 3.80 11.36
N PRO A 169 -0.01 3.91 11.22
CA PRO A 169 0.60 5.09 10.62
C PRO A 169 0.16 5.26 9.18
N MET A 170 -0.19 6.50 8.81
CA MET A 170 -0.63 6.87 7.47
C MET A 170 0.38 7.83 6.84
N ILE A 171 0.78 7.54 5.62
CA ILE A 171 1.75 8.32 4.85
C ILE A 171 1.08 8.76 3.56
N MET A 172 1.25 10.01 3.19
CA MET A 172 0.72 10.56 1.94
C MET A 172 1.86 10.77 0.94
N GLU A 173 1.64 10.35 -0.30
CA GLU A 173 2.54 10.55 -1.44
C GLU A 173 1.83 11.38 -2.51
N THR A 174 1.13 12.40 -2.04
CA THR A 174 0.29 13.28 -2.87
C THR A 174 1.15 14.18 -3.76
N PRO A 175 0.63 14.61 -4.92
CA PRO A 175 1.35 15.53 -5.77
C PRO A 175 1.56 16.90 -5.10
N LEU A 176 2.65 17.58 -5.49
CA LEU A 176 2.91 18.97 -5.15
C LEU A 176 2.63 19.84 -6.38
N ASP A 177 1.54 20.59 -6.36
CA ASP A 177 1.20 21.51 -7.46
C ASP A 177 0.47 22.77 -6.93
N ALA A 178 0.04 23.64 -7.84
CA ALA A 178 -0.62 24.90 -7.48
C ALA A 178 -1.97 24.74 -6.77
N ARG A 179 -2.58 23.54 -6.80
CA ARG A 179 -3.88 23.28 -6.17
C ARG A 179 -3.74 23.02 -4.68
N ARG A 180 -2.67 22.30 -4.28
CA ARG A 180 -2.43 21.94 -2.88
C ARG A 180 -0.99 21.46 -2.68
N ASP A 181 -0.43 21.75 -1.52
CA ASP A 181 0.85 21.24 -1.03
C ASP A 181 0.64 20.12 0.03
N ASP A 182 1.71 19.61 0.60
CA ASP A 182 1.68 18.57 1.64
C ASP A 182 0.91 19.02 2.87
N ARG A 183 1.12 20.28 3.31
CA ARG A 183 0.42 20.85 4.46
C ARG A 183 -1.08 20.90 4.21
N GLY A 184 -1.50 21.30 3.01
CA GLY A 184 -2.90 21.34 2.61
C GLY A 184 -3.53 19.94 2.55
N ASN A 185 -2.80 18.93 2.09
CA ASN A 185 -3.26 17.54 2.10
C ASN A 185 -3.38 16.99 3.52
N LEU A 186 -2.40 17.28 4.39
CA LEU A 186 -2.46 16.88 5.80
C LEU A 186 -3.66 17.55 6.51
N SER A 187 -3.86 18.86 6.31
CA SER A 187 -5.00 19.57 6.87
C SER A 187 -6.33 18.97 6.42
N LYS A 188 -6.45 18.61 5.13
CA LYS A 188 -7.65 17.96 4.60
C LYS A 188 -7.87 16.57 5.21
N ALA A 189 -6.84 15.76 5.36
CA ALA A 189 -6.94 14.45 5.99
C ALA A 189 -7.41 14.57 7.46
N LEU A 190 -6.85 15.50 8.22
CA LEU A 190 -7.26 15.77 9.62
C LEU A 190 -8.70 16.29 9.71
N GLU A 191 -9.11 17.19 8.82
CA GLU A 191 -10.51 17.65 8.71
C GLU A 191 -11.47 16.46 8.49
N LEU A 192 -11.13 15.56 7.56
CA LEU A 192 -11.95 14.40 7.25
C LEU A 192 -11.97 13.35 8.37
N ALA A 193 -10.90 13.27 9.16
CA ALA A 193 -10.84 12.43 10.37
C ALA A 193 -11.64 12.99 11.56
N GLY A 194 -12.11 14.25 11.48
CA GLY A 194 -12.74 14.93 12.60
C GLY A 194 -11.77 15.53 13.62
N ASP A 195 -10.47 15.51 13.36
CA ASP A 195 -9.40 16.02 14.23
C ASP A 195 -8.90 17.42 13.78
N GLY A 196 -9.56 18.02 12.78
CA GLY A 196 -9.22 19.35 12.28
C GLY A 196 -9.55 20.46 13.29
N PRO A 197 -8.86 21.62 13.24
CA PRO A 197 -9.23 22.76 14.08
C PRO A 197 -10.69 23.14 13.77
N SER A 198 -11.49 23.19 14.82
CA SER A 198 -12.87 23.73 14.74
C SER A 198 -12.81 25.12 14.11
N ALA A 199 -13.54 25.32 13.00
CA ALA A 199 -13.59 26.57 12.25
C ALA A 199 -14.14 27.72 13.14
#